data_a0321c3d05b40ef88d93d3f417f842b4
#
_entry.id   a0321c3d05b40ef88d93d3f417f842b4
#
_cell.length_a   1.000
_cell.length_b   1.000
_cell.length_c   1.000
_cell.angle_alpha   90.00
_cell.angle_beta   90.00
_cell.angle_gamma   90.00
#
_symmetry.space_group_name_H-M   'P 1'
#
loop_
_entity.id
_entity.type
_entity.pdbx_description
1 polymer ?
#
loop_
_entity_poly.entity_id
_entity_poly.type
_entity_poly.pdbx_seq_one_letter_code
_entity_poly.pdbx_strand_id
1 'polypeptide(L)'
;MEHQEKGLRFNEGKTRHDLVPAYAQEQFAKVLTKGAIKYDDRNWELGMSWSSVLASLERHLLAIKRGEDFDPETGLLHSAHVMCNAAFLTEYYKIYPQGDDRPHTYLSVPKIGLDIDEVLADFVGGMMQRFPQMDKRSVYWNDPHIIDNFSVIKDDHDFWLSLAPKI
;
A
#
# COMPACT_ATOMS: atom_id res chain seq x y z
N MET A 1 -27.36 -47.75 6.13
CA MET A 1 -27.23 -46.28 5.91
C MET A 1 -25.77 -46.01 5.64
N GLU A 2 -25.42 -45.81 4.39
CA GLU A 2 -24.04 -45.48 4.00
C GLU A 2 -23.74 -44.08 4.52
N HIS A 3 -22.76 -43.95 5.40
CA HIS A 3 -22.18 -42.67 5.75
C HIS A 3 -21.41 -42.17 4.52
N GLN A 4 -22.01 -41.26 3.78
CA GLN A 4 -21.33 -40.52 2.74
C GLN A 4 -20.26 -39.67 3.44
N GLU A 5 -18.99 -40.06 3.28
CA GLU A 5 -17.86 -39.31 3.80
C GLU A 5 -17.88 -37.89 3.15
N LYS A 6 -18.10 -36.85 3.95
CA LYS A 6 -18.03 -35.48 3.47
C LYS A 6 -16.57 -35.15 3.15
N GLY A 7 -16.33 -34.63 1.95
CA GLY A 7 -15.01 -34.13 1.57
C GLY A 7 -14.47 -33.15 2.60
N LEU A 8 -13.28 -33.40 3.09
CA LEU A 8 -12.58 -32.52 4.06
C LEU A 8 -11.75 -31.49 3.31
N ARG A 9 -11.82 -30.22 3.76
CA ARG A 9 -11.00 -29.14 3.24
C ARG A 9 -10.50 -28.25 4.38
N PHE A 10 -9.19 -28.20 4.52
CA PHE A 10 -8.54 -27.37 5.53
C PHE A 10 -8.33 -25.95 4.97
N ASN A 11 -9.00 -24.95 5.55
CA ASN A 11 -8.98 -23.56 5.12
C ASN A 11 -8.36 -22.62 6.18
N GLU A 12 -7.85 -23.17 7.28
CA GLU A 12 -7.24 -22.37 8.33
C GLU A 12 -6.05 -21.58 7.79
N GLY A 13 -5.96 -20.29 8.14
CA GLY A 13 -4.90 -19.37 7.68
C GLY A 13 -4.99 -18.94 6.21
N LYS A 14 -5.97 -19.41 5.43
CA LYS A 14 -6.14 -19.01 4.02
C LYS A 14 -7.05 -17.80 3.89
N THR A 15 -6.74 -16.96 2.90
CA THR A 15 -7.61 -15.82 2.54
C THR A 15 -9.00 -16.29 2.12
N ARG A 16 -10.03 -15.71 2.71
CA ARG A 16 -11.43 -16.05 2.54
C ARG A 16 -12.05 -15.28 1.37
N HIS A 17 -11.74 -15.68 0.14
CA HIS A 17 -12.30 -15.08 -1.08
C HIS A 17 -13.84 -15.25 -1.18
N ASP A 18 -14.38 -16.23 -0.49
CA ASP A 18 -15.82 -16.48 -0.40
C ASP A 18 -16.59 -15.40 0.37
N LEU A 19 -15.89 -14.54 1.13
CA LEU A 19 -16.48 -13.37 1.81
C LEU A 19 -16.63 -12.15 0.91
N VAL A 20 -16.04 -12.16 -0.29
CA VAL A 20 -16.17 -11.04 -1.23
C VAL A 20 -17.58 -11.03 -1.83
N PRO A 21 -18.32 -9.92 -1.71
CA PRO A 21 -19.68 -9.83 -2.24
C PRO A 21 -19.69 -9.97 -3.77
N ALA A 22 -20.37 -11.00 -4.30
CA ALA A 22 -20.36 -11.31 -5.74
C ALA A 22 -20.90 -10.16 -6.59
N TYR A 23 -21.97 -9.48 -6.15
CA TYR A 23 -22.52 -8.33 -6.85
C TYR A 23 -21.53 -7.16 -6.93
N ALA A 24 -20.84 -6.84 -5.85
CA ALA A 24 -19.84 -5.78 -5.82
C ALA A 24 -18.68 -6.11 -6.78
N GLN A 25 -18.21 -7.35 -6.78
CA GLN A 25 -17.18 -7.82 -7.69
C GLN A 25 -17.61 -7.70 -9.16
N GLU A 26 -18.86 -8.04 -9.47
CA GLU A 26 -19.41 -7.88 -10.83
C GLU A 26 -19.48 -6.41 -11.25
N GLN A 27 -19.93 -5.50 -10.36
CA GLN A 27 -19.99 -4.06 -10.67
C GLN A 27 -18.58 -3.49 -10.89
N PHE A 28 -17.61 -3.90 -10.10
CA PHE A 28 -16.19 -3.56 -10.31
C PHE A 28 -15.69 -4.01 -11.70
N ALA A 29 -15.96 -5.25 -12.08
CA ALA A 29 -15.59 -5.78 -13.39
C ALA A 29 -16.23 -5.00 -14.54
N LYS A 30 -17.49 -4.54 -14.41
CA LYS A 30 -18.16 -3.69 -15.40
C LYS A 30 -17.44 -2.36 -15.59
N VAL A 31 -16.95 -1.72 -14.53
CA VAL A 31 -16.16 -0.48 -14.64
C VAL A 31 -14.88 -0.72 -15.42
N LEU A 32 -14.15 -1.80 -15.09
CA LEU A 32 -12.93 -2.17 -15.82
C LEU A 32 -13.20 -2.44 -17.30
N THR A 33 -14.31 -3.15 -17.62
CA THR A 33 -14.72 -3.44 -19.00
C THR A 33 -15.01 -2.15 -19.78
N LYS A 34 -15.72 -1.18 -19.18
CA LYS A 34 -15.94 0.14 -19.80
C LYS A 34 -14.63 0.90 -19.99
N GLY A 35 -13.72 0.83 -19.00
CA GLY A 35 -12.40 1.42 -19.10
C GLY A 35 -11.56 0.82 -20.23
N ALA A 36 -11.58 -0.50 -20.40
CA ALA A 36 -10.87 -1.20 -21.46
C ALA A 36 -11.31 -0.76 -22.88
N ILE A 37 -12.60 -0.50 -23.07
CA ILE A 37 -13.12 0.02 -24.34
C ILE A 37 -12.56 1.42 -24.66
N LYS A 38 -12.33 2.24 -23.61
CA LYS A 38 -11.90 3.65 -23.77
C LYS A 38 -10.36 3.79 -23.83
N TYR A 39 -9.64 2.95 -23.12
CA TYR A 39 -8.21 3.13 -22.85
C TYR A 39 -7.34 1.90 -23.13
N ASP A 40 -7.88 0.85 -23.73
CA ASP A 40 -7.30 -0.48 -23.89
C ASP A 40 -7.26 -1.34 -22.62
N ASP A 41 -7.09 -2.63 -22.83
CA ASP A 41 -6.99 -3.62 -21.76
C ASP A 41 -5.81 -3.30 -20.85
N ARG A 42 -6.09 -3.28 -19.53
CA ARG A 42 -5.07 -3.11 -18.48
C ARG A 42 -4.25 -1.81 -18.58
N ASN A 43 -4.76 -0.79 -19.29
CA ASN A 43 -4.09 0.49 -19.43
C ASN A 43 -3.67 1.12 -18.08
N TRP A 44 -4.44 0.89 -17.00
CA TRP A 44 -4.12 1.36 -15.68
C TRP A 44 -2.78 0.82 -15.15
N GLU A 45 -2.29 -0.34 -15.62
CA GLU A 45 -1.01 -0.93 -15.22
C GLU A 45 0.20 -0.12 -15.72
N LEU A 46 0.00 0.75 -16.71
CA LEU A 46 1.04 1.68 -17.16
C LEU A 46 1.38 2.74 -16.10
N GLY A 47 0.53 2.89 -15.09
CA GLY A 47 0.69 3.84 -14.00
C GLY A 47 0.07 5.19 -14.29
N MET A 48 -0.55 5.77 -13.27
CA MET A 48 -1.07 7.15 -13.23
C MET A 48 -0.61 7.79 -11.93
N SER A 49 -0.48 9.12 -11.89
CA SER A 49 -0.22 9.78 -10.61
C SER A 49 -1.30 9.43 -9.58
N TRP A 50 -0.89 9.16 -8.36
CA TRP A 50 -1.82 8.77 -7.29
C TRP A 50 -2.83 9.88 -6.99
N SER A 51 -2.40 11.14 -7.06
CA SER A 51 -3.29 12.30 -6.90
C SER A 51 -4.43 12.31 -7.93
N SER A 52 -4.15 11.90 -9.17
CA SER A 52 -5.14 11.80 -10.24
C SER A 52 -6.20 10.73 -9.95
N VAL A 53 -5.76 9.57 -9.47
CA VAL A 53 -6.64 8.46 -9.07
C VAL A 53 -7.47 8.86 -7.87
N LEU A 54 -6.86 9.50 -6.85
CA LEU A 54 -7.57 10.03 -5.67
C LEU A 54 -8.62 11.06 -6.08
N ALA A 55 -8.29 12.01 -6.94
CA ALA A 55 -9.24 13.01 -7.39
C ALA A 55 -10.45 12.37 -8.11
N SER A 56 -10.24 11.30 -8.87
CA SER A 56 -11.33 10.52 -9.47
C SER A 56 -12.20 9.83 -8.42
N LEU A 57 -11.57 9.17 -7.46
CA LEU A 57 -12.24 8.51 -6.33
C LEU A 57 -13.11 9.50 -5.56
N GLU A 58 -12.57 10.67 -5.23
CA GLU A 58 -13.28 11.71 -4.48
C GLU A 58 -14.48 12.27 -5.25
N ARG A 59 -14.37 12.48 -6.57
CA ARG A 59 -15.50 12.94 -7.38
C ARG A 59 -16.68 11.98 -7.29
N HIS A 60 -16.44 10.67 -7.43
CA HIS A 60 -17.49 9.66 -7.31
C HIS A 60 -18.03 9.57 -5.87
N LEU A 61 -17.17 9.70 -4.87
CA LEU A 61 -17.61 9.71 -3.46
C LEU A 61 -18.47 10.92 -3.14
N LEU A 62 -18.16 12.09 -3.70
CA LEU A 62 -18.96 13.30 -3.57
C LEU A 62 -20.32 13.18 -4.26
N ALA A 63 -20.39 12.53 -5.42
CA ALA A 63 -21.65 12.23 -6.10
C ALA A 63 -22.55 11.36 -5.22
N ILE A 64 -22.02 10.28 -4.64
CA ILE A 64 -22.74 9.44 -3.68
C ILE A 64 -23.28 10.27 -2.49
N LYS A 65 -22.46 11.15 -1.92
CA LYS A 65 -22.85 12.03 -0.81
C LYS A 65 -24.00 13.00 -1.17
N ARG A 66 -24.15 13.32 -2.44
CA ARG A 66 -25.26 14.14 -2.96
C ARG A 66 -26.50 13.33 -3.28
N GLY A 67 -26.48 12.00 -3.13
CA GLY A 67 -27.57 11.10 -3.45
C GLY A 67 -27.60 10.65 -4.91
N GLU A 68 -26.51 10.82 -5.65
CA GLU A 68 -26.36 10.35 -7.02
C GLU A 68 -25.83 8.92 -6.99
N ASP A 69 -26.61 7.94 -7.45
CA ASP A 69 -26.20 6.54 -7.43
C ASP A 69 -25.40 6.14 -8.66
N PHE A 70 -25.75 6.69 -9.84
CA PHE A 70 -25.19 6.28 -11.12
C PHE A 70 -24.40 7.41 -11.79
N ASP A 71 -23.23 7.05 -12.29
CA ASP A 71 -22.42 7.95 -13.09
C ASP A 71 -23.06 8.19 -14.47
N PRO A 72 -23.33 9.44 -14.85
CA PRO A 72 -24.03 9.75 -16.10
C PRO A 72 -23.25 9.40 -17.36
N GLU A 73 -21.92 9.34 -17.29
CA GLU A 73 -21.06 8.97 -18.43
C GLU A 73 -21.13 7.47 -18.71
N THR A 74 -21.07 6.66 -17.69
CA THR A 74 -20.95 5.20 -17.83
C THR A 74 -22.26 4.46 -17.60
N GLY A 75 -23.22 5.05 -16.88
CA GLY A 75 -24.43 4.39 -16.41
C GLY A 75 -24.19 3.36 -15.31
N LEU A 76 -22.97 3.33 -14.72
CA LEU A 76 -22.60 2.41 -13.66
C LEU A 76 -22.63 3.09 -12.30
N LEU A 77 -22.71 2.30 -11.24
CA LEU A 77 -22.73 2.82 -9.87
C LEU A 77 -21.49 3.64 -9.56
N HIS A 78 -21.65 4.83 -9.00
CA HIS A 78 -20.53 5.61 -8.47
C HIS A 78 -19.72 4.83 -7.43
N SER A 79 -20.35 4.01 -6.60
CA SER A 79 -19.68 3.13 -5.63
C SER A 79 -18.76 2.11 -6.30
N ALA A 80 -19.10 1.61 -7.49
CA ALA A 80 -18.23 0.72 -8.25
C ALA A 80 -16.99 1.47 -8.80
N HIS A 81 -17.16 2.73 -9.22
CA HIS A 81 -16.02 3.59 -9.61
C HIS A 81 -15.11 3.92 -8.43
N VAL A 82 -15.66 4.18 -7.23
CA VAL A 82 -14.87 4.34 -5.99
C VAL A 82 -14.05 3.08 -5.72
N MET A 83 -14.67 1.90 -5.81
CA MET A 83 -13.99 0.63 -5.60
C MET A 83 -12.89 0.39 -6.63
N CYS A 84 -13.12 0.76 -7.92
CA CYS A 84 -12.15 0.64 -8.98
C CYS A 84 -10.91 1.51 -8.72
N ASN A 85 -11.10 2.79 -8.38
CA ASN A 85 -9.99 3.70 -8.06
C ASN A 85 -9.23 3.25 -6.79
N ALA A 86 -9.92 2.75 -5.78
CA ALA A 86 -9.29 2.20 -4.57
C ALA A 86 -8.45 0.95 -4.89
N ALA A 87 -8.93 0.08 -5.79
CA ALA A 87 -8.18 -1.08 -6.24
C ALA A 87 -6.90 -0.67 -6.98
N PHE A 88 -6.95 0.36 -7.85
CA PHE A 88 -5.75 0.88 -8.51
C PHE A 88 -4.71 1.38 -7.52
N LEU A 89 -5.11 2.16 -6.51
CA LEU A 89 -4.19 2.63 -5.47
C LEU A 89 -3.59 1.46 -4.68
N THR A 90 -4.38 0.42 -4.41
CA THR A 90 -3.90 -0.77 -3.71
C THR A 90 -2.83 -1.51 -4.54
N GLU A 91 -3.07 -1.68 -5.84
CA GLU A 91 -2.08 -2.28 -6.74
C GLU A 91 -0.85 -1.39 -6.92
N TYR A 92 -1.01 -0.07 -7.04
CA TYR A 92 0.08 0.88 -7.22
C TYR A 92 1.06 0.90 -6.05
N TYR A 93 0.59 0.61 -4.84
CA TYR A 93 1.49 0.40 -3.70
C TYR A 93 2.57 -0.66 -4.01
N LYS A 94 2.22 -1.67 -4.80
CA LYS A 94 3.12 -2.75 -5.18
C LYS A 94 3.83 -2.52 -6.52
N ILE A 95 3.09 -2.07 -7.55
CA ILE A 95 3.60 -2.06 -8.92
C ILE A 95 4.05 -0.68 -9.39
N TYR A 96 3.58 0.42 -8.75
CA TYR A 96 3.86 1.78 -9.18
C TYR A 96 4.04 2.76 -7.99
N PRO A 97 4.91 2.47 -7.01
CA PRO A 97 5.15 3.36 -5.88
C PRO A 97 5.77 4.70 -6.28
N GLN A 98 6.51 4.76 -7.38
CA GLN A 98 7.12 5.99 -7.91
C GLN A 98 6.09 7.01 -8.43
N GLY A 99 4.84 6.61 -8.63
CA GLY A 99 3.74 7.49 -9.00
C GLY A 99 3.08 8.22 -7.83
N ASP A 100 3.54 7.98 -6.60
CA ASP A 100 3.01 8.63 -5.40
C ASP A 100 3.46 10.11 -5.34
N ASP A 101 2.59 10.96 -5.83
CA ASP A 101 2.73 12.43 -5.85
C ASP A 101 1.86 13.11 -4.78
N ARG A 102 1.38 12.35 -3.78
CA ARG A 102 0.58 12.92 -2.70
C ARG A 102 1.40 13.90 -1.87
N PRO A 103 0.78 15.01 -1.40
CA PRO A 103 1.46 15.92 -0.50
C PRO A 103 1.88 15.17 0.78
N HIS A 104 3.17 15.02 0.99
CA HIS A 104 3.72 14.34 2.18
C HIS A 104 3.57 15.17 3.48
N THR A 105 2.88 16.32 3.42
CA THR A 105 2.60 17.19 4.58
C THR A 105 1.86 16.48 5.72
N TYR A 106 1.14 15.39 5.43
CA TYR A 106 0.45 14.58 6.46
C TYR A 106 1.21 13.29 6.85
N LEU A 107 2.22 12.93 6.06
CA LEU A 107 3.18 11.89 6.39
C LEU A 107 4.48 12.52 6.93
N SER A 108 4.41 13.68 7.54
CA SER A 108 5.44 13.99 8.52
C SER A 108 5.25 12.93 9.62
N VAL A 109 5.83 11.74 9.43
CA VAL A 109 6.47 11.05 10.55
C VAL A 109 7.01 12.19 11.40
N PRO A 110 6.63 12.34 12.66
CA PRO A 110 7.17 13.39 13.47
C PRO A 110 8.68 13.34 13.19
N LYS A 111 9.19 14.38 12.53
CA LYS A 111 10.62 14.61 12.54
C LYS A 111 10.87 14.83 14.02
N ILE A 112 11.14 13.75 14.72
CA ILE A 112 11.75 13.82 16.01
C ILE A 112 13.04 14.53 15.65
N GLY A 113 13.05 15.83 15.83
CA GLY A 113 14.26 16.60 15.82
C GLY A 113 15.02 16.17 17.07
N LEU A 114 15.54 14.97 17.00
CA LEU A 114 16.68 14.62 17.77
C LEU A 114 17.76 15.52 17.18
N ASP A 115 18.26 16.41 17.98
CA ASP A 115 19.53 17.11 17.76
C ASP A 115 20.60 16.02 17.82
N ILE A 116 20.90 15.39 16.68
CA ILE A 116 21.50 14.06 16.58
C ILE A 116 22.63 14.13 15.56
N ASP A 117 23.27 15.27 15.43
CA ASP A 117 24.37 15.37 14.48
C ASP A 117 25.47 14.33 14.74
N GLU A 118 25.65 13.90 15.97
CA GLU A 118 26.61 12.83 16.32
C GLU A 118 25.95 11.44 16.46
N VAL A 119 24.78 11.31 17.08
CA VAL A 119 24.16 10.01 17.36
C VAL A 119 23.60 9.35 16.10
N LEU A 120 23.05 10.09 15.13
CA LEU A 120 22.60 9.53 13.87
C LEU A 120 23.76 9.13 12.94
N ALA A 121 24.85 9.88 12.95
CA ALA A 121 26.03 9.52 12.18
C ALA A 121 26.60 8.18 12.67
N ASP A 122 26.68 7.98 13.97
CA ASP A 122 27.17 6.73 14.58
C ASP A 122 26.17 5.58 14.40
N PHE A 123 24.86 5.83 14.50
CA PHE A 123 23.82 4.83 14.24
C PHE A 123 23.86 4.36 12.78
N VAL A 124 23.84 5.29 11.84
CA VAL A 124 23.91 4.97 10.40
C VAL A 124 25.25 4.29 10.07
N GLY A 125 26.35 4.75 10.64
CA GLY A 125 27.65 4.11 10.50
C GLY A 125 27.69 2.67 11.03
N GLY A 126 27.11 2.44 12.19
CA GLY A 126 26.96 1.11 12.80
C GLY A 126 26.08 0.18 11.98
N MET A 127 24.95 0.69 11.51
CA MET A 127 24.05 -0.06 10.62
C MET A 127 24.74 -0.47 9.32
N MET A 128 25.51 0.41 8.72
CA MET A 128 26.25 0.11 7.48
C MET A 128 27.38 -0.89 7.67
N GLN A 129 28.03 -0.92 8.82
CA GLN A 129 28.99 -1.97 9.15
C GLN A 129 28.33 -3.34 9.27
N ARG A 130 27.16 -3.40 9.87
CA ARG A 130 26.42 -4.65 10.08
C ARG A 130 25.73 -5.14 8.80
N PHE A 131 25.31 -4.23 7.95
CA PHE A 131 24.56 -4.49 6.71
C PHE A 131 25.20 -3.73 5.52
N PRO A 132 26.36 -4.21 5.00
CA PRO A 132 27.12 -3.51 3.95
C PRO A 132 26.36 -3.35 2.62
N GLN A 133 25.26 -4.08 2.44
CA GLN A 133 24.38 -3.97 1.26
C GLN A 133 23.43 -2.76 1.29
N MET A 134 23.37 -2.03 2.41
CA MET A 134 22.51 -0.83 2.51
C MET A 134 23.12 0.33 1.71
N ASP A 135 22.30 0.99 0.88
CA ASP A 135 22.72 2.20 0.16
C ASP A 135 22.60 3.43 1.09
N LYS A 136 23.67 4.20 1.21
CA LYS A 136 23.72 5.46 1.99
C LYS A 136 22.65 6.49 1.59
N ARG A 137 22.08 6.39 0.39
CA ARG A 137 21.13 7.34 -0.17
C ARG A 137 19.67 7.05 0.18
N SER A 138 19.36 5.88 0.75
CA SER A 138 18.00 5.41 1.02
C SER A 138 17.66 5.33 2.51
N VAL A 139 18.26 6.19 3.36
CA VAL A 139 17.95 6.18 4.80
C VAL A 139 16.60 6.86 5.06
N TYR A 140 15.55 6.27 4.56
CA TYR A 140 14.18 6.56 5.01
C TYR A 140 13.75 5.44 5.96
N TRP A 141 13.22 5.83 7.14
CA TRP A 141 12.72 4.90 8.15
C TRP A 141 11.61 3.96 7.66
N ASN A 142 11.00 4.22 6.51
CA ASN A 142 10.02 3.39 5.84
C ASN A 142 10.61 2.49 4.74
N ASP A 143 11.95 2.48 4.58
CA ASP A 143 12.58 1.53 3.69
C ASP A 143 12.36 0.10 4.24
N PRO A 144 11.78 -0.83 3.46
CA PRO A 144 11.58 -2.20 3.89
C PRO A 144 12.86 -2.87 4.39
N HIS A 145 14.01 -2.57 3.78
CA HIS A 145 15.31 -3.10 4.21
C HIS A 145 15.74 -2.58 5.58
N ILE A 146 15.39 -1.35 5.94
CA ILE A 146 15.65 -0.81 7.28
C ILE A 146 14.73 -1.46 8.29
N ILE A 147 13.44 -1.59 8.01
CA ILE A 147 12.46 -2.20 8.92
C ILE A 147 12.82 -3.66 9.18
N ASP A 148 13.14 -4.43 8.14
CA ASP A 148 13.50 -5.84 8.29
C ASP A 148 14.80 -6.00 9.09
N ASN A 149 15.82 -5.20 8.79
CA ASN A 149 17.09 -5.26 9.50
C ASN A 149 16.99 -4.71 10.93
N PHE A 150 16.14 -3.68 11.16
CA PHE A 150 15.87 -3.18 12.51
C PHE A 150 15.20 -4.24 13.39
N SER A 151 14.31 -5.05 12.85
CA SER A 151 13.69 -6.15 13.58
C SER A 151 14.71 -7.19 14.06
N VAL A 152 15.81 -7.35 13.34
CA VAL A 152 16.90 -8.27 13.70
C VAL A 152 17.79 -7.70 14.81
N ILE A 153 18.04 -6.38 14.82
CA ILE A 153 18.97 -5.75 15.77
C ILE A 153 18.30 -5.13 17.00
N LYS A 154 16.95 -4.99 17.01
CA LYS A 154 16.23 -4.33 18.12
C LYS A 154 16.51 -4.95 19.48
N ASP A 155 16.76 -6.25 19.52
CA ASP A 155 17.06 -7.02 20.72
C ASP A 155 18.57 -7.33 20.87
N ASP A 156 19.42 -6.81 19.98
CA ASP A 156 20.88 -6.99 20.02
C ASP A 156 21.51 -5.96 20.98
N HIS A 157 21.65 -6.36 22.21
CA HIS A 157 22.17 -5.51 23.29
C HIS A 157 23.61 -5.04 23.01
N ASP A 158 24.45 -5.87 22.42
CA ASP A 158 25.85 -5.55 22.13
C ASP A 158 25.94 -4.51 20.99
N PHE A 159 25.04 -4.58 20.00
CA PHE A 159 24.93 -3.56 18.98
C PHE A 159 24.61 -2.20 19.60
N TRP A 160 23.61 -2.10 20.48
CA TRP A 160 23.21 -0.85 21.10
C TRP A 160 24.29 -0.28 22.04
N LEU A 161 25.00 -1.14 22.77
CA LEU A 161 26.13 -0.71 23.60
C LEU A 161 27.30 -0.16 22.75
N SER A 162 27.49 -0.67 21.53
CA SER A 162 28.54 -0.19 20.63
C SER A 162 28.32 1.23 20.14
N LEU A 163 27.08 1.68 20.15
CA LEU A 163 26.66 3.04 19.73
C LEU A 163 26.61 4.03 20.91
N ALA A 164 26.73 3.54 22.16
CA ALA A 164 26.78 4.43 23.30
C ALA A 164 28.03 5.33 23.25
N PRO A 165 27.89 6.65 23.51
CA PRO A 165 29.05 7.54 23.56
C PRO A 165 30.08 6.97 24.57
N LYS A 166 31.30 6.83 24.13
CA LYS A 166 32.41 6.51 25.00
C LYS A 166 32.66 7.73 25.89
N ILE A 167 32.11 7.74 27.10
CA ILE A 167 32.34 8.74 28.14
C ILE A 167 33.80 8.65 28.61
#